data_b391f01fb8e58d6cd154242b799a7b77
#
_entry.id   b391f01fb8e58d6cd154242b799a7b77
#
_cell.length_a   1.000
_cell.length_b   1.000
_cell.length_c   1.000
_cell.angle_alpha   90.00
_cell.angle_beta   90.00
_cell.angle_gamma   90.00
#
_symmetry.space_group_name_H-M   'P 1'
#
loop_
_entity.id
_entity.type
_entity.pdbx_description
1 polymer ?
#
loop_
_entity_poly.entity_id
_entity_poly.type
_entity_poly.pdbx_seq_one_letter_code
_entity_poly.pdbx_strand_id
1 'polypeptide(L)'
;MMPSSLPRQGGAERLRIIRIYLCTTLILLLAYGIWYAGVWPGPLGQDGYSLIANINQSAPRYTGKDPAWLLYALATYGLSQRVEVLVLPLLLLQVAALARIIGWIYVRRYPITATALLLLVACTPHVLNYGSSLYPDAVFSLAFVALLFEIWLILGHRRLSTWSIAWLAILFPAACYFKANGIIILLPMLYLAIRLKTTSRWVIVAIVLSWSAAIQWGGTVANLGHGHGALRPLILFETTNFMQTRPMNLWETRHMVTDRTKEIMHRYISQEDIDSLYDRDYWDTLWHLNQDRVRFREMSRIDFRHLRSDFFTYNLWRNIPAFTASRINIFLASALAQGGMVGPDNARHGLAGVTTLSTYNPFNLSSLPNTLNEIYETSYNWRFVLWSPFVGIILVLLVFKRALQERHLDELVISSTLLLQLGGIFLFSIAAEYRYLLAFFYAPLLLFPIRFIQQNRDPLPCQKCPRSRSTRQPVTSTP
;
A
#
# COMPACT_ATOMS: atom_id res chain seq x y z
N MET A 1 -17.43 -4.56 -19.49
CA MET A 1 -16.76 -3.59 -18.60
C MET A 1 -16.79 -2.21 -19.25
N MET A 2 -17.84 -1.43 -19.12
CA MET A 2 -17.96 -0.13 -19.82
C MET A 2 -18.14 1.01 -18.85
N PRO A 3 -17.40 2.11 -18.99
CA PRO A 3 -17.72 3.33 -18.28
C PRO A 3 -19.05 3.90 -18.79
N SER A 4 -20.02 4.06 -17.90
CA SER A 4 -21.37 4.57 -18.16
C SER A 4 -21.45 6.05 -18.55
N SER A 5 -20.31 6.69 -18.78
CA SER A 5 -20.19 8.13 -19.06
C SER A 5 -19.71 8.48 -20.47
N LEU A 6 -19.61 7.50 -21.37
CA LEU A 6 -19.29 7.78 -22.76
C LEU A 6 -20.52 8.33 -23.48
N PRO A 7 -20.41 9.47 -24.21
CA PRO A 7 -21.46 9.92 -25.09
C PRO A 7 -21.86 8.79 -26.05
N ARG A 8 -23.05 8.83 -26.66
CA ARG A 8 -23.52 7.83 -27.66
C ARG A 8 -22.47 7.66 -28.74
N GLN A 9 -21.44 6.84 -28.43
CA GLN A 9 -20.33 6.52 -29.32
C GLN A 9 -20.84 5.52 -30.35
N GLY A 10 -20.43 5.67 -31.62
CA GLY A 10 -20.71 4.69 -32.64
C GLY A 10 -20.22 3.30 -32.25
N GLY A 11 -20.90 2.25 -32.71
CA GLY A 11 -20.59 0.86 -32.35
C GLY A 11 -19.11 0.48 -32.50
N ALA A 12 -18.41 1.05 -33.49
CA ALA A 12 -16.98 0.82 -33.72
C ALA A 12 -16.07 1.33 -32.60
N GLU A 13 -16.35 2.49 -32.01
CA GLU A 13 -15.54 3.03 -30.92
C GLU A 13 -15.74 2.24 -29.63
N ARG A 14 -16.97 1.78 -29.39
CA ARG A 14 -17.30 0.90 -28.27
C ARG A 14 -16.53 -0.42 -28.35
N LEU A 15 -16.49 -1.03 -29.53
CA LEU A 15 -15.72 -2.27 -29.77
C LEU A 15 -14.22 -2.04 -29.58
N ARG A 16 -13.68 -0.91 -30.02
CA ARG A 16 -12.28 -0.55 -29.80
C ARG A 16 -11.95 -0.49 -28.30
N ILE A 17 -12.78 0.17 -27.50
CA ILE A 17 -12.56 0.29 -26.05
C ILE A 17 -12.57 -1.08 -25.40
N ILE A 18 -13.57 -1.93 -25.73
CA ILE A 18 -13.62 -3.31 -25.20
C ILE A 18 -12.34 -4.07 -25.54
N ARG A 19 -11.90 -4.02 -26.81
CA ARG A 19 -10.67 -4.71 -27.22
C ARG A 19 -9.46 -4.26 -26.44
N ILE A 20 -9.29 -2.95 -26.21
CA ILE A 20 -8.17 -2.42 -25.40
C ILE A 20 -8.19 -3.01 -24.00
N TYR A 21 -9.32 -2.98 -23.29
CA TYR A 21 -9.42 -3.54 -21.94
C TYR A 21 -9.18 -5.05 -21.93
N LEU A 22 -9.75 -5.80 -22.89
CA LEU A 22 -9.55 -7.24 -23.01
C LEU A 22 -8.08 -7.58 -23.27
N CYS A 23 -7.44 -6.93 -24.23
CA CYS A 23 -6.02 -7.17 -24.53
C CYS A 23 -5.13 -6.84 -23.33
N THR A 24 -5.36 -5.70 -22.67
CA THR A 24 -4.58 -5.32 -21.47
C THR A 24 -4.78 -6.34 -20.35
N THR A 25 -6.02 -6.77 -20.10
CA THR A 25 -6.32 -7.80 -19.09
C THR A 25 -5.64 -9.12 -19.44
N LEU A 26 -5.69 -9.55 -20.70
CA LEU A 26 -5.07 -10.81 -21.13
C LEU A 26 -3.55 -10.79 -20.97
N ILE A 27 -2.89 -9.69 -21.36
CA ILE A 27 -1.43 -9.53 -21.18
C ILE A 27 -1.06 -9.62 -19.70
N LEU A 28 -1.79 -8.94 -18.83
CA LEU A 28 -1.57 -8.99 -17.39
C LEU A 28 -1.85 -10.38 -16.81
N LEU A 29 -2.94 -11.03 -17.22
CA LEU A 29 -3.25 -12.40 -16.79
C LEU A 29 -2.15 -13.38 -17.21
N LEU A 30 -1.60 -13.24 -18.40
CA LEU A 30 -0.48 -14.06 -18.85
C LEU A 30 0.77 -13.80 -18.02
N ALA A 31 1.16 -12.53 -17.82
CA ALA A 31 2.35 -12.18 -17.04
C ALA A 31 2.25 -12.68 -15.58
N TYR A 32 1.15 -12.36 -14.89
CA TYR A 32 0.92 -12.79 -13.51
C TYR A 32 0.68 -14.30 -13.41
N GLY A 33 -0.02 -14.90 -14.37
CA GLY A 33 -0.32 -16.33 -14.39
C GLY A 33 0.93 -17.19 -14.61
N ILE A 34 1.79 -16.81 -15.55
CA ILE A 34 3.07 -17.51 -15.80
C ILE A 34 3.96 -17.38 -14.56
N TRP A 35 4.08 -16.17 -14.00
CA TRP A 35 4.87 -15.95 -12.78
C TRP A 35 4.34 -16.81 -11.63
N TYR A 36 3.05 -16.74 -11.38
CA TYR A 36 2.42 -17.47 -10.30
C TYR A 36 2.53 -19.00 -10.46
N ALA A 37 2.42 -19.51 -11.69
CA ALA A 37 2.61 -20.94 -11.95
C ALA A 37 4.02 -21.41 -11.56
N GLY A 38 5.04 -20.58 -11.76
CA GLY A 38 6.42 -20.91 -11.39
C GLY A 38 6.74 -20.79 -9.90
N VAL A 39 5.96 -19.95 -9.17
CA VAL A 39 6.14 -19.77 -7.72
C VAL A 39 4.99 -20.38 -6.91
N TRP A 40 4.20 -21.26 -7.51
CA TRP A 40 3.04 -21.90 -6.86
C TRP A 40 3.44 -22.61 -5.56
N PRO A 41 2.63 -22.46 -4.45
CA PRO A 41 1.34 -21.74 -4.32
C PRO A 41 1.50 -20.29 -3.88
N GLY A 42 2.69 -19.74 -3.94
CA GLY A 42 3.07 -18.37 -3.60
C GLY A 42 4.23 -18.32 -2.61
N PRO A 43 5.16 -17.35 -2.76
CA PRO A 43 6.28 -17.16 -1.85
C PRO A 43 5.81 -16.88 -0.41
N LEU A 44 6.36 -17.62 0.54
CA LEU A 44 6.09 -17.52 1.96
C LEU A 44 7.30 -16.85 2.64
N GLY A 45 7.12 -15.68 3.17
CA GLY A 45 8.10 -15.08 4.08
C GLY A 45 7.65 -15.20 5.54
N GLN A 46 8.39 -14.60 6.44
CA GLN A 46 8.14 -14.69 7.89
C GLN A 46 6.71 -14.30 8.28
N ASP A 47 6.15 -13.28 7.64
CA ASP A 47 4.77 -12.86 7.85
C ASP A 47 3.75 -13.91 7.41
N GLY A 48 4.01 -14.58 6.29
CA GLY A 48 3.19 -15.68 5.80
C GLY A 48 3.22 -16.88 6.73
N TYR A 49 4.40 -17.25 7.25
CA TYR A 49 4.55 -18.28 8.28
C TYR A 49 3.73 -17.97 9.52
N SER A 50 3.92 -16.76 10.05
CA SER A 50 3.20 -16.32 11.24
C SER A 50 1.69 -16.33 11.02
N LEU A 51 1.22 -15.95 9.84
CA LEU A 51 -0.19 -15.96 9.49
C LEU A 51 -0.76 -17.39 9.49
N ILE A 52 -0.11 -18.31 8.79
CA ILE A 52 -0.54 -19.71 8.70
C ILE A 52 -0.51 -20.37 10.07
N ALA A 53 0.58 -20.20 10.83
CA ALA A 53 0.70 -20.75 12.19
C ALA A 53 -0.41 -20.24 13.12
N ASN A 54 -0.72 -18.94 13.07
CA ASN A 54 -1.80 -18.35 13.87
C ASN A 54 -3.20 -18.89 13.48
N ILE A 55 -3.43 -19.15 12.19
CA ILE A 55 -4.71 -19.72 11.75
C ILE A 55 -4.86 -21.17 12.17
N ASN A 56 -3.77 -21.94 12.12
CA ASN A 56 -3.77 -23.35 12.48
C ASN A 56 -3.85 -23.59 14.01
N GLN A 57 -3.51 -22.58 14.82
CA GLN A 57 -3.63 -22.67 16.28
C GLN A 57 -5.07 -22.48 16.74
N SER A 58 -5.50 -23.28 17.73
CA SER A 58 -6.82 -23.16 18.38
C SER A 58 -6.89 -22.05 19.45
N ALA A 59 -5.78 -21.37 19.75
CA ALA A 59 -5.66 -20.33 20.76
C ALA A 59 -6.08 -18.95 20.24
N PRO A 60 -6.28 -17.93 21.14
CA PRO A 60 -6.57 -16.56 20.71
C PRO A 60 -5.55 -16.06 19.69
N ARG A 61 -6.05 -15.57 18.56
CA ARG A 61 -5.23 -15.20 17.41
C ARG A 61 -4.63 -13.80 17.60
N TYR A 62 -3.42 -13.77 18.15
CA TYR A 62 -2.63 -12.54 18.25
C TYR A 62 -1.69 -12.46 17.04
N THR A 63 -2.07 -11.75 16.04
CA THR A 63 -1.14 -11.40 14.96
C THR A 63 -0.79 -9.92 15.09
N GLY A 64 0.44 -9.54 14.81
CA GLY A 64 0.79 -8.12 14.62
C GLY A 64 0.18 -7.52 13.35
N LYS A 65 -0.75 -8.23 12.71
CA LYS A 65 -1.38 -7.88 11.44
C LYS A 65 -2.76 -7.25 11.66
N ASP A 66 -3.17 -6.46 10.70
CA ASP A 66 -4.48 -5.80 10.73
C ASP A 66 -5.64 -6.81 10.67
N PRO A 67 -6.72 -6.57 11.41
CA PRO A 67 -7.85 -7.49 11.51
C PRO A 67 -8.44 -7.90 10.16
N ALA A 68 -8.54 -6.97 9.21
CA ALA A 68 -9.12 -7.27 7.89
C ALA A 68 -8.28 -8.27 7.08
N TRP A 69 -6.95 -8.18 7.14
CA TRP A 69 -6.07 -9.15 6.51
C TRP A 69 -6.24 -10.54 7.11
N LEU A 70 -6.31 -10.61 8.45
CA LEU A 70 -6.51 -11.88 9.13
C LEU A 70 -7.90 -12.47 8.86
N LEU A 71 -8.96 -11.65 8.83
CA LEU A 71 -10.32 -12.10 8.47
C LEU A 71 -10.36 -12.65 7.05
N TYR A 72 -9.72 -11.96 6.10
CA TYR A 72 -9.60 -12.45 4.73
C TYR A 72 -8.87 -13.80 4.68
N ALA A 73 -7.77 -13.92 5.39
CA ALA A 73 -7.00 -15.17 5.45
C ALA A 73 -7.79 -16.31 6.12
N LEU A 74 -8.58 -16.02 7.15
CA LEU A 74 -9.50 -16.99 7.77
C LEU A 74 -10.61 -17.46 6.81
N ALA A 75 -11.17 -16.52 6.04
CA ALA A 75 -12.22 -16.82 5.07
C ALA A 75 -11.71 -17.58 3.83
N THR A 76 -10.43 -17.56 3.56
CA THR A 76 -9.81 -18.22 2.40
C THR A 76 -8.98 -19.44 2.84
N TYR A 77 -7.78 -19.20 3.37
CA TYR A 77 -6.90 -20.26 3.84
C TYR A 77 -7.50 -21.03 5.01
N GLY A 78 -8.13 -20.37 5.98
CA GLY A 78 -8.71 -21.01 7.16
C GLY A 78 -9.77 -22.05 6.83
N LEU A 79 -10.55 -21.83 5.78
CA LEU A 79 -11.57 -22.78 5.31
C LEU A 79 -11.03 -23.89 4.41
N SER A 80 -9.99 -23.60 3.62
CA SER A 80 -9.47 -24.49 2.59
C SER A 80 -8.20 -25.22 2.98
N GLN A 81 -7.44 -24.70 3.95
CA GLN A 81 -6.08 -25.11 4.30
C GLN A 81 -5.12 -25.08 3.09
N ARG A 82 -5.44 -24.24 2.09
CA ARG A 82 -4.70 -24.08 0.85
C ARG A 82 -4.27 -22.64 0.63
N VAL A 83 -2.96 -22.44 0.45
CA VAL A 83 -2.31 -21.13 0.25
C VAL A 83 -2.81 -20.45 -1.03
N GLU A 84 -2.97 -21.23 -2.10
CA GLU A 84 -3.44 -20.74 -3.38
C GLU A 84 -4.84 -20.13 -3.34
N VAL A 85 -5.71 -20.61 -2.44
CA VAL A 85 -7.06 -20.02 -2.24
C VAL A 85 -6.99 -18.63 -1.61
N LEU A 86 -5.93 -18.34 -0.86
CA LEU A 86 -5.68 -17.01 -0.33
C LEU A 86 -5.08 -16.08 -1.40
N VAL A 87 -4.12 -16.58 -2.21
CA VAL A 87 -3.36 -15.74 -3.13
C VAL A 87 -4.13 -15.41 -4.41
N LEU A 88 -4.81 -16.39 -5.02
CA LEU A 88 -5.47 -16.23 -6.33
C LEU A 88 -6.48 -15.08 -6.41
N PRO A 89 -7.41 -14.89 -5.45
CA PRO A 89 -8.35 -13.77 -5.53
C PRO A 89 -7.66 -12.41 -5.48
N LEU A 90 -6.57 -12.29 -4.72
CA LEU A 90 -5.79 -11.04 -4.61
C LEU A 90 -5.00 -10.77 -5.89
N LEU A 91 -4.45 -11.79 -6.51
CA LEU A 91 -3.79 -11.70 -7.79
C LEU A 91 -4.76 -11.24 -8.88
N LEU A 92 -5.96 -11.82 -8.94
CA LEU A 92 -7.00 -11.39 -9.87
C LEU A 92 -7.46 -9.95 -9.63
N LEU A 93 -7.58 -9.53 -8.36
CA LEU A 93 -7.88 -8.14 -8.02
C LEU A 93 -6.79 -7.19 -8.51
N GLN A 94 -5.51 -7.56 -8.35
CA GLN A 94 -4.39 -6.77 -8.83
C GLN A 94 -4.40 -6.64 -10.35
N VAL A 95 -4.57 -7.75 -11.07
CA VAL A 95 -4.71 -7.74 -12.54
C VAL A 95 -5.85 -6.86 -13.00
N ALA A 96 -7.02 -6.95 -12.36
CA ALA A 96 -8.18 -6.16 -12.69
C ALA A 96 -7.97 -4.65 -12.44
N ALA A 97 -7.32 -4.28 -11.32
CA ALA A 97 -6.99 -2.90 -10.99
C ALA A 97 -5.97 -2.29 -11.97
N LEU A 98 -4.91 -3.05 -12.30
CA LEU A 98 -3.92 -2.65 -13.29
C LEU A 98 -4.54 -2.50 -14.68
N ALA A 99 -5.34 -3.46 -15.13
CA ALA A 99 -6.04 -3.40 -16.40
C ALA A 99 -6.98 -2.20 -16.47
N ARG A 100 -7.65 -1.87 -15.36
CA ARG A 100 -8.51 -0.70 -15.24
C ARG A 100 -7.76 0.60 -15.49
N ILE A 101 -6.61 0.79 -14.86
CA ILE A 101 -5.81 2.02 -14.99
C ILE A 101 -5.12 2.09 -16.34
N ILE A 102 -4.38 1.05 -16.73
CA ILE A 102 -3.59 1.03 -17.97
C ILE A 102 -4.52 1.06 -19.18
N GLY A 103 -5.61 0.30 -19.18
CA GLY A 103 -6.63 0.32 -20.23
C GLY A 103 -7.25 1.71 -20.38
N TRP A 104 -7.51 2.43 -19.27
CA TRP A 104 -8.01 3.80 -19.31
C TRP A 104 -7.02 4.74 -20.01
N ILE A 105 -5.71 4.62 -19.74
CA ILE A 105 -4.64 5.43 -20.36
C ILE A 105 -4.57 5.16 -21.87
N TYR A 106 -4.66 3.89 -22.30
CA TYR A 106 -4.73 3.51 -23.72
C TYR A 106 -5.96 4.11 -24.42
N VAL A 107 -7.13 4.04 -23.78
CA VAL A 107 -8.37 4.62 -24.31
C VAL A 107 -8.23 6.12 -24.51
N ARG A 108 -7.51 6.82 -23.64
CA ARG A 108 -7.21 8.25 -23.73
C ARG A 108 -6.16 8.60 -24.80
N ARG A 109 -5.70 7.62 -25.60
CA ARG A 109 -4.73 7.76 -26.69
C ARG A 109 -3.31 8.14 -26.24
N TYR A 110 -2.89 7.63 -25.08
CA TYR A 110 -1.50 7.72 -24.61
C TYR A 110 -0.83 6.32 -24.64
N PRO A 111 -0.65 5.70 -25.84
CA PRO A 111 -0.19 4.31 -25.93
C PRO A 111 1.24 4.14 -25.40
N ILE A 112 2.14 5.08 -25.67
CA ILE A 112 3.54 5.01 -25.21
C ILE A 112 3.58 5.00 -23.67
N THR A 113 2.86 5.93 -23.01
CA THR A 113 2.77 5.99 -21.56
C THR A 113 2.15 4.72 -20.98
N ALA A 114 1.06 4.24 -21.58
CA ALA A 114 0.40 3.01 -21.13
C ALA A 114 1.32 1.79 -21.25
N THR A 115 2.06 1.66 -22.39
CA THR A 115 3.03 0.58 -22.58
C THR A 115 4.20 0.69 -21.60
N ALA A 116 4.74 1.90 -21.39
CA ALA A 116 5.81 2.11 -20.42
C ALA A 116 5.36 1.72 -19.00
N LEU A 117 4.17 2.15 -18.56
CA LEU A 117 3.64 1.79 -17.25
C LEU A 117 3.32 0.29 -17.15
N LEU A 118 2.86 -0.35 -18.23
CA LEU A 118 2.65 -1.80 -18.28
C LEU A 118 3.97 -2.55 -18.05
N LEU A 119 5.03 -2.16 -18.75
CA LEU A 119 6.32 -2.87 -18.68
C LEU A 119 7.12 -2.51 -17.43
N LEU A 120 7.23 -1.22 -17.10
CA LEU A 120 8.11 -0.72 -16.04
C LEU A 120 7.48 -0.69 -14.64
N VAL A 121 6.16 -0.86 -14.54
CA VAL A 121 5.47 -0.87 -13.25
C VAL A 121 4.68 -2.16 -13.06
N ALA A 122 3.81 -2.53 -14.01
CA ALA A 122 2.89 -3.63 -13.80
C ALA A 122 3.51 -5.01 -13.96
N CYS A 123 4.53 -5.17 -14.82
CA CYS A 123 5.13 -6.47 -15.17
C CYS A 123 6.58 -6.61 -14.69
N THR A 124 7.05 -5.79 -13.76
CA THR A 124 8.40 -5.95 -13.19
C THR A 124 8.47 -7.18 -12.28
N PRO A 125 9.60 -7.91 -12.25
CA PRO A 125 9.73 -9.17 -11.52
C PRO A 125 9.37 -9.08 -10.04
N HIS A 126 9.80 -8.04 -9.34
CA HIS A 126 9.47 -7.86 -7.92
C HIS A 126 7.98 -7.60 -7.69
N VAL A 127 7.31 -6.87 -8.58
CA VAL A 127 5.86 -6.63 -8.50
C VAL A 127 5.08 -7.92 -8.70
N LEU A 128 5.48 -8.72 -9.71
CA LEU A 128 4.89 -10.04 -9.95
C LEU A 128 5.10 -10.97 -8.76
N ASN A 129 6.28 -10.95 -8.16
CA ASN A 129 6.64 -11.79 -7.02
C ASN A 129 5.88 -11.39 -5.74
N TYR A 130 5.88 -10.10 -5.39
CA TYR A 130 5.10 -9.61 -4.25
C TYR A 130 3.59 -9.80 -4.45
N GLY A 131 3.10 -9.60 -5.68
CA GLY A 131 1.70 -9.83 -6.04
C GLY A 131 1.26 -11.28 -5.92
N SER A 132 2.20 -12.21 -6.03
CA SER A 132 2.00 -13.66 -5.89
C SER A 132 2.29 -14.18 -4.48
N SER A 133 2.72 -13.33 -3.55
CA SER A 133 3.15 -13.71 -2.20
C SER A 133 2.04 -13.57 -1.16
N LEU A 134 2.27 -14.15 0.03
CA LEU A 134 1.40 -14.02 1.20
C LEU A 134 1.58 -12.71 1.96
N TYR A 135 2.09 -11.68 1.32
CA TYR A 135 2.19 -10.35 1.92
C TYR A 135 1.02 -9.47 1.52
N PRO A 136 0.35 -8.79 2.47
CA PRO A 136 -0.71 -7.84 2.13
C PRO A 136 -0.21 -6.61 1.39
N ASP A 137 1.10 -6.36 1.43
CA ASP A 137 1.74 -5.11 0.98
C ASP A 137 1.49 -4.78 -0.48
N ALA A 138 1.61 -5.77 -1.38
CA ALA A 138 1.41 -5.55 -2.81
C ALA A 138 -0.04 -5.19 -3.13
N VAL A 139 -0.98 -6.01 -2.64
CA VAL A 139 -2.41 -5.75 -2.88
C VAL A 139 -2.88 -4.48 -2.19
N PHE A 140 -2.41 -4.21 -0.96
CA PHE A 140 -2.66 -2.95 -0.26
C PHE A 140 -2.18 -1.76 -1.08
N SER A 141 -0.92 -1.76 -1.50
CA SER A 141 -0.29 -0.65 -2.22
C SER A 141 -0.97 -0.35 -3.55
N LEU A 142 -1.29 -1.39 -4.32
CA LEU A 142 -2.01 -1.22 -5.57
C LEU A 142 -3.46 -0.80 -5.36
N ALA A 143 -4.17 -1.40 -4.39
CA ALA A 143 -5.54 -1.00 -4.06
C ALA A 143 -5.62 0.45 -3.59
N PHE A 144 -4.63 0.91 -2.80
CA PHE A 144 -4.51 2.29 -2.35
C PHE A 144 -4.38 3.26 -3.53
N VAL A 145 -3.47 2.98 -4.45
CA VAL A 145 -3.25 3.81 -5.65
C VAL A 145 -4.47 3.74 -6.60
N ALA A 146 -5.03 2.54 -6.81
CA ALA A 146 -6.19 2.36 -7.68
C ALA A 146 -7.46 3.02 -7.12
N LEU A 147 -7.64 3.01 -5.80
CA LEU A 147 -8.74 3.70 -5.14
C LEU A 147 -8.61 5.23 -5.30
N LEU A 148 -7.40 5.78 -5.12
CA LEU A 148 -7.13 7.19 -5.37
C LEU A 148 -7.38 7.56 -6.85
N PHE A 149 -7.06 6.65 -7.79
CA PHE A 149 -7.34 6.84 -9.20
C PHE A 149 -8.86 6.90 -9.47
N GLU A 150 -9.65 6.01 -8.89
CA GLU A 150 -11.12 6.07 -9.02
C GLU A 150 -11.71 7.33 -8.38
N ILE A 151 -11.20 7.73 -7.20
CA ILE A 151 -11.60 8.99 -6.54
C ILE A 151 -11.31 10.18 -7.47
N TRP A 152 -10.10 10.24 -8.07
CA TRP A 152 -9.74 11.29 -9.01
C TRP A 152 -10.66 11.33 -10.23
N LEU A 153 -11.01 10.18 -10.80
CA LEU A 153 -11.96 10.10 -11.92
C LEU A 153 -13.35 10.62 -11.52
N ILE A 154 -13.86 10.24 -10.35
CA ILE A 154 -15.17 10.67 -9.86
C ILE A 154 -15.18 12.18 -9.60
N LEU A 155 -14.13 12.73 -8.99
CA LEU A 155 -13.98 14.15 -8.73
C LEU A 155 -13.98 14.96 -10.04
N GLY A 156 -13.29 14.48 -11.07
CA GLY A 156 -13.24 15.11 -12.38
C GLY A 156 -14.60 15.15 -13.09
N HIS A 157 -15.36 14.05 -13.04
CA HIS A 157 -16.65 13.93 -13.70
C HIS A 157 -17.83 14.45 -12.86
N ARG A 158 -17.63 14.65 -11.55
CA ARG A 158 -18.67 15.01 -10.56
C ARG A 158 -19.88 14.07 -10.57
N ARG A 159 -19.68 12.83 -10.99
CA ARG A 159 -20.73 11.79 -11.10
C ARG A 159 -20.22 10.47 -10.59
N LEU A 160 -21.05 9.80 -9.80
CA LEU A 160 -20.82 8.46 -9.30
C LEU A 160 -21.57 7.46 -10.21
N SER A 161 -20.82 6.68 -10.98
CA SER A 161 -21.38 5.62 -11.81
C SER A 161 -21.49 4.32 -11.00
N THR A 162 -22.37 3.41 -11.41
CA THR A 162 -22.47 2.06 -10.81
C THR A 162 -21.13 1.34 -10.84
N TRP A 163 -20.36 1.51 -11.92
CA TRP A 163 -19.03 0.94 -12.05
C TRP A 163 -18.04 1.53 -11.04
N SER A 164 -18.06 2.85 -10.83
CA SER A 164 -17.24 3.50 -9.81
C SER A 164 -17.62 3.03 -8.40
N ILE A 165 -18.91 2.83 -8.12
CA ILE A 165 -19.38 2.27 -6.85
C ILE A 165 -18.77 0.88 -6.62
N ALA A 166 -18.82 0.01 -7.64
CA ALA A 166 -18.25 -1.33 -7.55
C ALA A 166 -16.75 -1.30 -7.26
N TRP A 167 -15.98 -0.45 -7.97
CA TRP A 167 -14.55 -0.30 -7.70
C TRP A 167 -14.25 0.26 -6.32
N LEU A 168 -14.97 1.30 -5.88
CA LEU A 168 -14.82 1.82 -4.53
C LEU A 168 -15.10 0.74 -3.48
N ALA A 169 -16.19 -0.02 -3.63
CA ALA A 169 -16.58 -1.06 -2.68
C ALA A 169 -15.57 -2.22 -2.63
N ILE A 170 -14.99 -2.61 -3.76
CA ILE A 170 -14.04 -3.73 -3.83
C ILE A 170 -12.65 -3.33 -3.36
N LEU A 171 -12.16 -2.13 -3.75
CA LEU A 171 -10.80 -1.69 -3.41
C LEU A 171 -10.68 -1.16 -1.98
N PHE A 172 -11.75 -0.57 -1.44
CA PHE A 172 -11.72 0.12 -0.15
C PHE A 172 -11.23 -0.76 1.01
N PRO A 173 -11.71 -2.00 1.22
CA PRO A 173 -11.25 -2.81 2.34
C PRO A 173 -9.75 -3.14 2.26
N ALA A 174 -9.24 -3.43 1.07
CA ALA A 174 -7.81 -3.68 0.88
C ALA A 174 -6.97 -2.41 1.06
N ALA A 175 -7.43 -1.27 0.55
CA ALA A 175 -6.74 0.01 0.65
C ALA A 175 -6.78 0.63 2.06
N CYS A 176 -7.82 0.34 2.84
CA CYS A 176 -8.02 0.96 4.16
C CYS A 176 -7.58 0.05 5.32
N TYR A 177 -7.83 -1.26 5.23
CA TYR A 177 -7.78 -2.14 6.40
C TYR A 177 -6.80 -3.32 6.29
N PHE A 178 -6.10 -3.51 5.19
CA PHE A 178 -5.07 -4.55 5.10
C PHE A 178 -3.75 -4.14 5.76
N LYS A 179 -3.58 -2.83 6.01
CA LYS A 179 -2.45 -2.26 6.77
C LYS A 179 -2.91 -1.08 7.61
N ALA A 180 -2.33 -0.91 8.79
CA ALA A 180 -2.70 0.16 9.74
C ALA A 180 -2.61 1.57 9.14
N ASN A 181 -1.61 1.82 8.30
CA ASN A 181 -1.45 3.11 7.62
C ASN A 181 -2.46 3.35 6.49
N GLY A 182 -3.23 2.34 6.10
CA GLY A 182 -4.31 2.47 5.12
C GLY A 182 -5.45 3.38 5.58
N ILE A 183 -5.60 3.60 6.89
CA ILE A 183 -6.63 4.49 7.45
C ILE A 183 -6.59 5.91 6.86
N ILE A 184 -5.43 6.33 6.35
CA ILE A 184 -5.22 7.63 5.68
C ILE A 184 -6.16 7.81 4.48
N ILE A 185 -6.60 6.71 3.85
CA ILE A 185 -7.52 6.74 2.69
C ILE A 185 -8.91 7.29 3.04
N LEU A 186 -9.27 7.32 4.33
CA LEU A 186 -10.51 7.95 4.78
C LEU A 186 -10.54 9.45 4.48
N LEU A 187 -9.39 10.12 4.41
CA LEU A 187 -9.27 11.54 4.07
C LEU A 187 -9.85 11.84 2.67
N PRO A 188 -9.34 11.24 1.58
CA PRO A 188 -9.90 11.46 0.26
C PRO A 188 -11.32 10.89 0.09
N MET A 189 -11.69 9.83 0.83
CA MET A 189 -13.08 9.33 0.85
C MET A 189 -14.05 10.35 1.47
N LEU A 190 -13.68 10.96 2.59
CA LEU A 190 -14.46 12.02 3.22
C LEU A 190 -14.57 13.24 2.30
N TYR A 191 -13.44 13.66 1.72
CA TYR A 191 -13.43 14.75 0.74
C TYR A 191 -14.36 14.46 -0.44
N LEU A 192 -14.31 13.25 -1.00
CA LEU A 192 -15.21 12.82 -2.07
C LEU A 192 -16.69 12.91 -1.63
N ALA A 193 -17.02 12.44 -0.42
CA ALA A 193 -18.37 12.52 0.11
C ALA A 193 -18.87 13.96 0.24
N ILE A 194 -17.99 14.90 0.64
CA ILE A 194 -18.33 16.33 0.73
C ILE A 194 -18.57 16.95 -0.65
N ARG A 195 -17.79 16.54 -1.67
CA ARG A 195 -17.83 17.11 -3.03
C ARG A 195 -18.97 16.60 -3.91
N LEU A 196 -19.56 15.48 -3.56
CA LEU A 196 -20.67 14.86 -4.30
C LEU A 196 -22.04 15.37 -3.83
N LYS A 197 -23.04 15.22 -4.70
CA LYS A 197 -24.45 15.50 -4.39
C LYS A 197 -24.98 14.56 -3.31
N THR A 198 -26.04 14.97 -2.63
CA THR A 198 -26.58 14.29 -1.42
C THR A 198 -26.76 12.78 -1.59
N THR A 199 -27.41 12.30 -2.63
CA THR A 199 -27.63 10.85 -2.83
C THR A 199 -26.30 10.08 -2.99
N SER A 200 -25.38 10.58 -3.82
CA SER A 200 -24.07 9.94 -4.03
C SER A 200 -23.19 9.98 -2.78
N ARG A 201 -23.33 11.00 -1.94
CA ARG A 201 -22.66 11.11 -0.63
C ARG A 201 -22.99 9.92 0.26
N TRP A 202 -24.26 9.60 0.40
CA TRP A 202 -24.70 8.50 1.26
C TRP A 202 -24.23 7.13 0.78
N VAL A 203 -24.04 6.93 -0.53
CA VAL A 203 -23.40 5.71 -1.05
C VAL A 203 -21.96 5.57 -0.57
N ILE A 204 -21.18 6.67 -0.60
CA ILE A 204 -19.79 6.64 -0.08
C ILE A 204 -19.78 6.34 1.41
N VAL A 205 -20.62 7.03 2.18
CA VAL A 205 -20.76 6.81 3.64
C VAL A 205 -21.15 5.35 3.92
N ALA A 206 -22.11 4.81 3.16
CA ALA A 206 -22.55 3.42 3.30
C ALA A 206 -21.41 2.42 3.03
N ILE A 207 -20.59 2.62 1.98
CA ILE A 207 -19.42 1.78 1.72
C ILE A 207 -18.46 1.79 2.92
N VAL A 208 -18.10 2.98 3.42
CA VAL A 208 -17.17 3.13 4.54
C VAL A 208 -17.74 2.46 5.81
N LEU A 209 -18.97 2.77 6.16
CA LEU A 209 -19.60 2.26 7.40
C LEU A 209 -19.84 0.74 7.32
N SER A 210 -20.30 0.21 6.19
CA SER A 210 -20.56 -1.22 6.02
C SER A 210 -19.27 -2.04 6.17
N TRP A 211 -18.17 -1.62 5.54
CA TRP A 211 -16.90 -2.32 5.69
C TRP A 211 -16.31 -2.16 7.09
N SER A 212 -16.41 -0.97 7.70
CA SER A 212 -15.96 -0.76 9.09
C SER A 212 -16.72 -1.68 10.05
N ALA A 213 -18.05 -1.74 9.91
CA ALA A 213 -18.89 -2.58 10.74
C ALA A 213 -18.60 -4.08 10.50
N ALA A 214 -18.44 -4.50 9.24
CA ALA A 214 -18.14 -5.89 8.89
C ALA A 214 -16.80 -6.36 9.48
N ILE A 215 -15.75 -5.52 9.41
CA ILE A 215 -14.44 -5.84 9.96
C ILE A 215 -14.47 -5.87 11.48
N GLN A 216 -15.12 -4.89 12.11
CA GLN A 216 -15.28 -4.85 13.57
C GLN A 216 -16.05 -6.06 14.08
N TRP A 217 -17.19 -6.34 13.49
CA TRP A 217 -18.02 -7.50 13.84
C TRP A 217 -17.30 -8.81 13.59
N GLY A 218 -16.69 -8.99 12.41
CA GLY A 218 -15.91 -10.17 12.07
C GLY A 218 -14.74 -10.39 13.02
N GLY A 219 -14.03 -9.31 13.40
CA GLY A 219 -12.96 -9.36 14.40
C GLY A 219 -13.44 -9.85 15.77
N THR A 220 -14.62 -9.38 16.19
CA THR A 220 -15.24 -9.83 17.45
C THR A 220 -15.63 -11.31 17.39
N VAL A 221 -16.33 -11.73 16.30
CA VAL A 221 -16.74 -13.12 16.11
C VAL A 221 -15.55 -14.07 16.01
N ALA A 222 -14.50 -13.68 15.31
CA ALA A 222 -13.28 -14.48 15.18
C ALA A 222 -12.37 -14.41 16.42
N ASN A 223 -12.77 -13.70 17.47
CA ASN A 223 -11.99 -13.49 18.71
C ASN A 223 -10.56 -13.04 18.43
N LEU A 224 -10.42 -12.04 17.57
CA LEU A 224 -9.12 -11.48 17.22
C LEU A 224 -8.58 -10.64 18.37
N GLY A 225 -7.41 -11.00 18.88
CA GLY A 225 -6.71 -10.21 19.87
C GLY A 225 -6.24 -8.87 19.27
N HIS A 226 -6.32 -7.81 20.09
CA HIS A 226 -5.77 -6.52 19.71
C HIS A 226 -4.24 -6.59 19.74
N GLY A 227 -3.60 -6.52 18.59
CA GLY A 227 -2.16 -6.40 18.48
C GLY A 227 -1.64 -5.11 19.13
N HIS A 228 -0.36 -5.08 19.47
CA HIS A 228 0.24 -3.90 20.12
C HIS A 228 0.40 -2.70 19.17
N GLY A 229 -0.01 -2.80 17.91
CA GLY A 229 0.19 -1.76 16.90
C GLY A 229 1.66 -1.49 16.58
N ALA A 230 1.95 -0.61 15.63
CA ALA A 230 3.31 -0.25 15.23
C ALA A 230 4.07 0.59 16.30
N LEU A 231 3.35 1.19 17.23
CA LEU A 231 3.94 2.13 18.20
C LEU A 231 4.82 1.42 19.25
N ARG A 232 4.43 0.21 19.70
CA ARG A 232 5.22 -0.51 20.69
C ARG A 232 6.59 -0.94 20.14
N PRO A 233 6.67 -1.58 18.98
CA PRO A 233 7.95 -1.87 18.34
C PRO A 233 8.82 -0.63 18.12
N LEU A 234 8.24 0.48 17.63
CA LEU A 234 8.97 1.74 17.42
C LEU A 234 9.60 2.28 18.71
N ILE A 235 8.81 2.36 19.79
CA ILE A 235 9.31 2.88 21.08
C ILE A 235 10.45 2.01 21.61
N LEU A 236 10.31 0.69 21.56
CA LEU A 236 11.34 -0.23 22.03
C LEU A 236 12.59 -0.15 21.17
N PHE A 237 12.45 -0.15 19.85
CA PHE A 237 13.55 -0.05 18.90
C PHE A 237 14.34 1.25 19.09
N GLU A 238 13.65 2.41 19.14
CA GLU A 238 14.32 3.69 19.30
C GLU A 238 14.85 3.91 20.72
N THR A 239 14.20 3.37 21.75
CA THR A 239 14.75 3.41 23.11
C THR A 239 16.03 2.60 23.19
N THR A 240 16.09 1.43 22.54
CA THR A 240 17.34 0.64 22.44
C THR A 240 18.42 1.42 21.70
N ASN A 241 18.07 2.12 20.59
CA ASN A 241 18.97 3.02 19.86
C ASN A 241 19.54 4.11 20.80
N PHE A 242 18.70 4.76 21.59
CA PHE A 242 19.11 5.82 22.52
C PHE A 242 19.97 5.33 23.69
N MET A 243 19.96 4.05 23.98
CA MET A 243 20.75 3.43 25.06
C MET A 243 22.07 2.82 24.58
N GLN A 244 22.40 2.89 23.29
CA GLN A 244 23.70 2.41 22.79
C GLN A 244 24.84 3.14 23.47
N THR A 245 25.89 2.41 23.93
CA THR A 245 27.08 3.01 24.54
C THR A 245 28.10 3.47 23.51
N ARG A 246 28.07 2.88 22.30
CA ARG A 246 28.94 3.28 21.19
C ARG A 246 28.21 4.29 20.31
N PRO A 247 28.73 5.54 20.23
CA PRO A 247 28.13 6.52 19.34
C PRO A 247 28.24 6.00 17.89
N MET A 248 27.11 5.80 17.23
CA MET A 248 27.08 5.38 15.82
C MET A 248 27.33 6.54 14.85
N ASN A 249 27.51 7.78 15.37
CA ASN A 249 27.67 9.00 14.58
C ASN A 249 28.87 9.84 15.06
N LEU A 250 29.48 10.57 14.11
CA LEU A 250 30.56 11.52 14.32
C LEU A 250 30.20 12.70 15.26
N TRP A 251 28.94 12.85 15.59
CA TRP A 251 28.42 13.90 16.49
C TRP A 251 28.09 13.24 17.83
N GLU A 252 29.00 13.35 18.78
CA GLU A 252 28.78 12.90 20.17
C GLU A 252 27.65 13.70 20.86
N THR A 253 26.42 13.39 20.52
CA THR A 253 25.32 13.73 21.40
C THR A 253 25.20 12.61 22.43
N ARG A 254 25.51 12.89 23.70
CA ARG A 254 25.23 11.97 24.80
C ARG A 254 23.77 11.55 24.73
N HIS A 255 23.55 10.29 24.43
CA HIS A 255 22.19 9.72 24.42
C HIS A 255 21.59 9.86 25.81
N MET A 256 20.53 10.65 25.95
CA MET A 256 19.91 10.94 27.24
C MET A 256 18.57 10.27 27.35
N VAL A 257 18.50 9.24 28.20
CA VAL A 257 17.21 8.63 28.59
C VAL A 257 17.01 8.83 30.09
N THR A 258 15.73 8.80 30.54
CA THR A 258 15.44 8.90 31.98
C THR A 258 15.97 7.68 32.72
N ASP A 259 16.31 7.86 34.02
CA ASP A 259 16.76 6.72 34.84
C ASP A 259 15.67 5.65 34.97
N ARG A 260 14.39 6.05 35.03
CA ARG A 260 13.26 5.14 34.97
C ARG A 260 13.24 4.32 33.67
N THR A 261 13.53 4.94 32.52
CA THR A 261 13.65 4.23 31.25
C THR A 261 14.77 3.17 31.30
N LYS A 262 15.96 3.53 31.82
CA LYS A 262 17.09 2.61 31.97
C LYS A 262 16.70 1.42 32.86
N GLU A 263 16.13 1.70 34.04
CA GLU A 263 15.70 0.68 34.99
C GLU A 263 14.68 -0.30 34.37
N ILE A 264 13.66 0.24 33.66
CA ILE A 264 12.68 -0.60 32.98
C ILE A 264 13.34 -1.44 31.88
N MET A 265 14.16 -0.83 31.03
CA MET A 265 14.79 -1.56 29.92
C MET A 265 15.71 -2.66 30.42
N HIS A 266 16.53 -2.42 31.47
CA HIS A 266 17.43 -3.41 32.02
C HIS A 266 16.74 -4.61 32.70
N ARG A 267 15.44 -4.53 32.99
CA ARG A 267 14.66 -5.71 33.41
C ARG A 267 14.43 -6.70 32.27
N TYR A 268 14.50 -6.25 31.01
CA TYR A 268 14.14 -7.03 29.82
C TYR A 268 15.28 -7.27 28.86
N ILE A 269 16.36 -6.49 28.94
CA ILE A 269 17.54 -6.59 28.09
C ILE A 269 18.77 -6.04 28.83
N SER A 270 19.91 -6.74 28.78
CA SER A 270 21.16 -6.25 29.38
C SER A 270 21.78 -5.13 28.55
N GLN A 271 22.70 -4.34 29.14
CA GLN A 271 23.43 -3.31 28.37
C GLN A 271 24.32 -3.92 27.30
N GLU A 272 24.94 -5.06 27.59
CA GLU A 272 25.75 -5.81 26.63
C GLU A 272 24.91 -6.26 25.43
N ASP A 273 23.67 -6.72 25.67
CA ASP A 273 22.75 -7.11 24.61
C ASP A 273 22.23 -5.90 23.81
N ILE A 274 22.00 -4.75 24.46
CA ILE A 274 21.67 -3.50 23.78
C ILE A 274 22.78 -3.16 22.77
N ASP A 275 24.04 -3.24 23.19
CA ASP A 275 25.18 -2.86 22.35
C ASP A 275 25.53 -3.89 21.27
N SER A 276 25.24 -5.17 21.50
CA SER A 276 25.60 -6.25 20.57
C SER A 276 24.50 -6.67 19.61
N LEU A 277 23.22 -6.56 20.02
CA LEU A 277 22.07 -7.05 19.25
C LEU A 277 21.31 -5.96 18.52
N TYR A 278 21.56 -4.67 18.82
CA TYR A 278 20.89 -3.60 18.09
C TYR A 278 21.35 -3.57 16.64
N ASP A 279 20.41 -3.81 15.74
CA ASP A 279 20.61 -3.66 14.30
C ASP A 279 19.87 -2.39 13.84
N ARG A 280 20.60 -1.45 13.23
CA ARG A 280 20.06 -0.16 12.78
C ARG A 280 19.07 -0.29 11.62
N ASP A 281 19.09 -1.42 10.91
CA ASP A 281 18.27 -1.65 9.73
C ASP A 281 17.06 -2.53 10.04
N TYR A 282 17.16 -3.35 11.12
CA TYR A 282 16.16 -4.36 11.43
C TYR A 282 15.92 -4.52 12.92
N TRP A 283 14.65 -4.51 13.31
CA TRP A 283 14.28 -4.75 14.70
C TRP A 283 14.13 -6.24 15.06
N ASP A 284 14.21 -7.14 14.08
CA ASP A 284 14.01 -8.58 14.27
C ASP A 284 15.00 -9.21 15.25
N THR A 285 16.23 -8.71 15.32
CA THR A 285 17.25 -9.12 16.27
C THR A 285 16.79 -8.94 17.71
N LEU A 286 16.01 -7.89 17.98
CA LEU A 286 15.48 -7.57 19.31
C LEU A 286 14.15 -8.26 19.62
N TRP A 287 13.44 -8.78 18.62
CA TRP A 287 12.09 -9.29 18.83
C TRP A 287 11.91 -10.76 18.47
N HIS A 288 12.56 -11.24 17.43
CA HIS A 288 12.34 -12.56 16.88
C HIS A 288 13.52 -13.51 17.09
N LEU A 289 14.75 -13.04 16.95
CA LEU A 289 15.94 -13.89 16.83
C LEU A 289 16.60 -14.23 18.17
N ASN A 290 16.48 -13.38 19.20
CA ASN A 290 17.19 -13.51 20.47
C ASN A 290 16.22 -13.49 21.67
N GLN A 291 15.19 -14.34 21.64
CA GLN A 291 14.12 -14.33 22.66
C GLN A 291 14.58 -14.82 24.04
N ASP A 292 15.64 -15.56 24.10
CA ASP A 292 16.33 -16.00 25.32
C ASP A 292 17.08 -14.85 26.02
N ARG A 293 17.59 -13.90 25.26
CA ARG A 293 18.35 -12.74 25.76
C ARG A 293 17.50 -11.46 25.87
N VAL A 294 16.48 -11.30 25.02
CA VAL A 294 15.62 -10.12 24.92
C VAL A 294 14.17 -10.48 25.25
N ARG A 295 13.70 -10.06 26.42
CA ARG A 295 12.38 -10.42 26.97
C ARG A 295 11.30 -9.34 26.74
N PHE A 296 11.37 -8.58 25.64
CA PHE A 296 10.40 -7.51 25.36
C PHE A 296 8.95 -8.02 25.19
N ARG A 297 8.75 -9.28 24.85
CA ARG A 297 7.42 -9.89 24.77
C ARG A 297 6.78 -10.03 26.14
N GLU A 298 7.58 -10.24 27.18
CA GLU A 298 7.14 -10.38 28.57
C GLU A 298 6.90 -9.04 29.27
N MET A 299 7.27 -7.93 28.62
CA MET A 299 7.15 -6.60 29.22
C MET A 299 5.73 -6.29 29.64
N SER A 300 5.55 -5.94 30.91
CA SER A 300 4.26 -5.62 31.49
C SER A 300 3.61 -4.41 30.82
N ARG A 301 2.26 -4.35 30.84
CA ARG A 301 1.52 -3.19 30.33
C ARG A 301 1.86 -1.91 31.12
N ILE A 302 2.21 -2.04 32.39
CA ILE A 302 2.58 -0.90 33.26
C ILE A 302 3.93 -0.35 32.82
N ASP A 303 4.93 -1.21 32.68
CA ASP A 303 6.28 -0.82 32.25
C ASP A 303 6.25 -0.17 30.85
N PHE A 304 5.52 -0.79 29.92
CA PHE A 304 5.37 -0.19 28.58
C PHE A 304 4.65 1.18 28.63
N ARG A 305 3.68 1.37 29.51
CA ARG A 305 3.02 2.68 29.69
C ARG A 305 4.01 3.74 30.17
N HIS A 306 4.87 3.40 31.12
CA HIS A 306 5.91 4.30 31.62
C HIS A 306 6.93 4.61 30.53
N LEU A 307 7.45 3.59 29.82
CA LEU A 307 8.34 3.79 28.68
C LEU A 307 7.73 4.71 27.61
N ARG A 308 6.47 4.49 27.25
CA ARG A 308 5.76 5.32 26.27
C ARG A 308 5.65 6.76 26.77
N SER A 309 5.34 6.96 28.04
CA SER A 309 5.27 8.30 28.63
C SER A 309 6.63 8.99 28.53
N ASP A 310 7.69 8.36 29.03
CA ASP A 310 9.05 8.91 29.02
C ASP A 310 9.57 9.13 27.61
N PHE A 311 9.23 8.24 26.67
CA PHE A 311 9.61 8.39 25.27
C PHE A 311 9.10 9.71 24.68
N PHE A 312 7.81 10.00 24.81
CA PHE A 312 7.21 11.20 24.22
C PHE A 312 7.41 12.47 25.03
N THR A 313 7.63 12.39 26.35
CA THR A 313 7.82 13.58 27.17
C THR A 313 9.27 14.01 27.33
N TYR A 314 10.22 13.07 27.17
CA TYR A 314 11.65 13.37 27.42
C TYR A 314 12.59 12.73 26.40
N ASN A 315 12.58 11.39 26.27
CA ASN A 315 13.65 10.67 25.57
C ASN A 315 13.75 11.05 24.10
N LEU A 316 12.63 11.14 23.37
CA LEU A 316 12.60 11.52 21.97
C LEU A 316 13.20 12.92 21.75
N TRP A 317 12.77 13.89 22.57
CA TRP A 317 13.18 15.28 22.39
C TRP A 317 14.66 15.52 22.68
N ARG A 318 15.24 14.74 23.58
CA ARG A 318 16.67 14.79 23.89
C ARG A 318 17.52 14.03 22.86
N ASN A 319 16.92 13.14 22.09
CA ASN A 319 17.62 12.29 21.11
C ASN A 319 17.11 12.51 19.67
N ILE A 320 16.57 13.69 19.34
CA ILE A 320 16.10 14.01 17.98
C ILE A 320 17.14 13.68 16.89
N PRO A 321 18.45 14.03 17.05
CA PRO A 321 19.44 13.69 16.03
C PRO A 321 19.57 12.18 15.80
N ALA A 322 19.61 11.37 16.85
CA ALA A 322 19.71 9.91 16.76
C ALA A 322 18.42 9.31 16.14
N PHE A 323 17.25 9.78 16.58
CA PHE A 323 15.97 9.39 16.00
C PHE A 323 15.91 9.71 14.50
N THR A 324 16.27 10.93 14.11
CA THR A 324 16.24 11.36 12.70
C THR A 324 17.22 10.55 11.86
N ALA A 325 18.41 10.28 12.36
CA ALA A 325 19.41 9.45 11.68
C ALA A 325 18.89 8.02 11.46
N SER A 326 18.26 7.41 12.49
CA SER A 326 17.62 6.11 12.39
C SER A 326 16.51 6.11 11.32
N ARG A 327 15.64 7.13 11.31
CA ARG A 327 14.55 7.22 10.32
C ARG A 327 15.08 7.38 8.89
N ILE A 328 16.09 8.23 8.69
CA ILE A 328 16.73 8.41 7.38
C ILE A 328 17.38 7.10 6.93
N ASN A 329 18.11 6.43 7.81
CA ASN A 329 18.77 5.17 7.50
C ASN A 329 17.75 4.11 7.04
N ILE A 330 16.72 3.84 7.85
CA ILE A 330 15.68 2.85 7.52
C ILE A 330 14.96 3.22 6.21
N PHE A 331 14.64 4.49 6.02
CA PHE A 331 13.98 4.96 4.81
C PHE A 331 14.85 4.75 3.56
N LEU A 332 16.13 5.15 3.62
CA LEU A 332 17.04 4.99 2.49
C LEU A 332 17.33 3.52 2.20
N ALA A 333 17.54 2.70 3.22
CA ALA A 333 17.74 1.28 3.05
C ALA A 333 16.50 0.61 2.42
N SER A 334 15.29 1.02 2.82
CA SER A 334 14.04 0.57 2.18
C SER A 334 13.95 1.07 0.73
N ALA A 335 14.19 2.36 0.48
CA ALA A 335 14.02 2.98 -0.84
C ALA A 335 15.06 2.50 -1.87
N LEU A 336 16.25 2.12 -1.40
CA LEU A 336 17.31 1.53 -2.22
C LEU A 336 17.23 0.00 -2.27
N ALA A 337 16.15 -0.58 -1.75
CA ALA A 337 15.93 -2.02 -1.75
C ALA A 337 17.11 -2.82 -1.15
N GLN A 338 17.69 -2.32 -0.04
CA GLN A 338 18.80 -2.98 0.66
C GLN A 338 18.33 -4.05 1.65
N GLY A 339 17.09 -3.93 2.13
CA GLY A 339 16.53 -4.80 3.17
C GLY A 339 16.12 -6.18 2.67
N GLY A 340 15.59 -6.98 3.59
CA GLY A 340 15.12 -8.34 3.30
C GLY A 340 13.98 -8.36 2.29
N MET A 341 14.06 -9.31 1.36
CA MET A 341 13.07 -9.53 0.32
C MET A 341 12.71 -10.99 0.22
N VAL A 342 11.47 -11.25 -0.14
CA VAL A 342 10.99 -12.59 -0.40
C VAL A 342 11.30 -12.93 -1.84
N GLY A 343 12.22 -13.87 -2.06
CA GLY A 343 12.53 -14.39 -3.39
C GLY A 343 11.52 -15.45 -3.86
N PRO A 344 11.53 -15.79 -5.15
CA PRO A 344 10.70 -16.87 -5.70
C PRO A 344 10.90 -18.23 -5.00
N ASP A 345 12.13 -18.55 -4.62
CA ASP A 345 12.49 -19.81 -3.93
C ASP A 345 11.80 -19.99 -2.59
N ASN A 346 11.33 -18.91 -1.96
CA ASN A 346 10.57 -18.98 -0.72
C ASN A 346 9.21 -19.68 -0.87
N ALA A 347 8.74 -19.92 -2.10
CA ALA A 347 7.57 -20.77 -2.32
C ALA A 347 7.87 -22.23 -1.94
N ARG A 348 9.06 -22.75 -2.28
CA ARG A 348 9.48 -24.13 -1.96
C ARG A 348 9.86 -24.27 -0.49
N HIS A 349 10.80 -23.45 -0.03
CA HIS A 349 11.32 -23.52 1.34
C HIS A 349 10.25 -23.16 2.37
N GLY A 350 9.37 -22.22 2.01
CA GLY A 350 8.29 -21.77 2.84
C GLY A 350 7.28 -22.86 3.18
N LEU A 351 6.86 -23.62 2.20
CA LEU A 351 5.91 -24.71 2.41
C LEU A 351 6.43 -25.82 3.32
N ALA A 352 7.71 -26.12 3.29
CA ALA A 352 8.33 -27.13 4.14
C ALA A 352 8.23 -26.80 5.64
N GLY A 353 8.06 -25.51 6.00
CA GLY A 353 8.00 -25.03 7.38
C GLY A 353 6.57 -24.86 7.92
N VAL A 354 5.52 -25.15 7.15
CA VAL A 354 4.12 -24.95 7.56
C VAL A 354 3.26 -26.17 7.29
N THR A 355 2.26 -26.40 8.16
CA THR A 355 1.25 -27.43 7.94
C THR A 355 0.16 -26.87 7.01
N THR A 356 0.05 -27.41 5.79
CA THR A 356 -0.91 -26.97 4.77
C THR A 356 -1.23 -28.12 3.82
N LEU A 357 -2.36 -28.03 3.11
CA LEU A 357 -2.74 -28.95 2.03
C LEU A 357 -2.18 -28.53 0.66
N SER A 358 -1.48 -27.39 0.59
CA SER A 358 -0.86 -26.94 -0.65
C SER A 358 0.38 -27.75 -0.98
N THR A 359 0.63 -27.95 -2.26
CA THR A 359 1.82 -28.63 -2.77
C THR A 359 2.63 -27.69 -3.66
N TYR A 360 3.96 -27.75 -3.56
CA TYR A 360 4.83 -26.99 -4.44
C TYR A 360 4.85 -27.58 -5.85
N ASN A 361 4.80 -26.72 -6.85
CA ASN A 361 4.93 -27.08 -8.28
C ASN A 361 4.07 -28.30 -8.72
N PRO A 362 2.74 -28.28 -8.52
CA PRO A 362 1.87 -29.40 -8.84
C PRO A 362 1.80 -29.68 -10.36
N PHE A 363 2.25 -28.73 -11.19
CA PHE A 363 2.26 -28.84 -12.65
C PHE A 363 3.54 -29.45 -13.21
N ASN A 364 4.51 -29.81 -12.35
CA ASN A 364 5.83 -30.34 -12.72
C ASN A 364 6.61 -29.48 -13.74
N LEU A 365 6.48 -28.16 -13.62
CA LEU A 365 7.17 -27.18 -14.48
C LEU A 365 8.61 -27.00 -13.99
N SER A 366 9.48 -27.99 -14.19
CA SER A 366 10.83 -28.03 -13.60
C SER A 366 11.74 -26.87 -14.03
N SER A 367 11.63 -26.40 -15.26
CA SER A 367 12.46 -25.30 -15.79
C SER A 367 11.91 -23.91 -15.43
N LEU A 368 10.60 -23.73 -15.31
CA LEU A 368 9.97 -22.43 -15.10
C LEU A 368 10.39 -21.76 -13.79
N PRO A 369 10.35 -22.43 -12.62
CA PRO A 369 10.82 -21.83 -11.38
C PRO A 369 12.26 -21.33 -11.43
N ASN A 370 13.16 -22.10 -12.04
CA ASN A 370 14.57 -21.73 -12.19
C ASN A 370 14.72 -20.49 -13.08
N THR A 371 14.06 -20.47 -14.24
CA THR A 371 14.09 -19.31 -15.15
C THR A 371 13.54 -18.06 -14.48
N LEU A 372 12.43 -18.17 -13.71
CA LEU A 372 11.86 -17.01 -12.99
C LEU A 372 12.79 -16.53 -11.88
N ASN A 373 13.48 -17.45 -11.21
CA ASN A 373 14.47 -17.08 -10.21
C ASN A 373 15.65 -16.33 -10.85
N GLU A 374 16.18 -16.78 -11.99
CA GLU A 374 17.23 -16.07 -12.74
C GLU A 374 16.79 -14.66 -13.17
N ILE A 375 15.55 -14.53 -13.67
CA ILE A 375 14.97 -13.22 -14.04
C ILE A 375 14.85 -12.33 -12.80
N TYR A 376 14.40 -12.89 -11.68
CA TYR A 376 14.27 -12.15 -10.41
C TYR A 376 15.64 -11.67 -9.93
N GLU A 377 16.64 -12.56 -9.85
CA GLU A 377 18.00 -12.24 -9.43
C GLU A 377 18.67 -11.20 -10.34
N THR A 378 18.47 -11.32 -11.65
CA THR A 378 18.94 -10.32 -12.61
C THR A 378 18.30 -8.96 -12.32
N SER A 379 16.99 -8.93 -12.10
CA SER A 379 16.27 -7.71 -11.73
C SER A 379 16.71 -7.18 -10.36
N TYR A 380 17.00 -8.06 -9.40
CA TYR A 380 17.50 -7.72 -8.08
C TYR A 380 18.88 -7.05 -8.14
N ASN A 381 19.77 -7.51 -9.00
CA ASN A 381 21.07 -6.88 -9.21
C ASN A 381 20.96 -5.43 -9.72
N TRP A 382 19.88 -5.12 -10.46
CA TRP A 382 19.57 -3.78 -10.96
C TRP A 382 18.49 -3.06 -10.13
N ARG A 383 18.20 -3.52 -8.92
CA ARG A 383 17.07 -3.04 -8.09
C ARG A 383 17.10 -1.55 -7.80
N PHE A 384 18.28 -0.93 -7.69
CA PHE A 384 18.41 0.50 -7.45
C PHE A 384 17.74 1.36 -8.54
N VAL A 385 17.67 0.83 -9.76
CA VAL A 385 17.06 1.48 -10.91
C VAL A 385 15.66 0.92 -11.15
N LEU A 386 15.56 -0.41 -11.27
CA LEU A 386 14.32 -1.08 -11.71
C LEU A 386 13.22 -1.07 -10.65
N TRP A 387 13.59 -1.08 -9.36
CA TRP A 387 12.63 -1.14 -8.26
C TRP A 387 12.48 0.20 -7.54
N SER A 388 13.06 1.25 -8.09
CA SER A 388 13.14 2.56 -7.43
C SER A 388 11.76 3.19 -7.20
N PRO A 389 11.35 3.46 -5.94
CA PRO A 389 10.14 4.20 -5.61
C PRO A 389 10.31 5.72 -5.82
N PHE A 390 11.53 6.20 -6.08
CA PHE A 390 11.83 7.63 -6.17
C PHE A 390 11.09 8.33 -7.31
N VAL A 391 10.83 7.62 -8.42
CA VAL A 391 10.03 8.17 -9.53
C VAL A 391 8.63 8.56 -9.02
N GLY A 392 7.98 7.68 -8.27
CA GLY A 392 6.68 7.98 -7.67
C GLY A 392 6.76 9.08 -6.61
N ILE A 393 7.76 9.06 -5.75
CA ILE A 393 7.98 10.10 -4.71
C ILE A 393 8.16 11.48 -5.35
N ILE A 394 9.01 11.59 -6.37
CA ILE A 394 9.23 12.85 -7.11
C ILE A 394 7.92 13.31 -7.77
N LEU A 395 7.18 12.41 -8.41
CA LEU A 395 5.90 12.76 -9.01
C LEU A 395 4.88 13.24 -7.99
N VAL A 396 4.81 12.63 -6.80
CA VAL A 396 3.94 13.10 -5.70
C VAL A 396 4.29 14.54 -5.34
N LEU A 397 5.58 14.84 -5.15
CA LEU A 397 6.04 16.20 -4.80
C LEU A 397 5.74 17.22 -5.91
N LEU A 398 5.92 16.83 -7.17
CA LEU A 398 5.62 17.71 -8.32
C LEU A 398 4.13 17.97 -8.46
N VAL A 399 3.28 16.95 -8.31
CA VAL A 399 1.82 17.11 -8.35
C VAL A 399 1.34 17.94 -7.16
N PHE A 400 1.84 17.68 -5.96
CA PHE A 400 1.51 18.46 -4.77
C PHE A 400 1.88 19.94 -4.92
N LYS A 401 3.13 20.23 -5.34
CA LYS A 401 3.59 21.60 -5.59
C LYS A 401 2.69 22.33 -6.60
N ARG A 402 2.39 21.67 -7.73
CA ARG A 402 1.50 22.23 -8.75
C ARG A 402 0.09 22.47 -8.21
N ALA A 403 -0.50 21.48 -7.55
CA ALA A 403 -1.83 21.57 -6.97
C ALA A 403 -1.96 22.72 -5.97
N LEU A 404 -0.90 22.97 -5.19
CA LEU A 404 -0.83 24.09 -4.26
C LEU A 404 -0.74 25.44 -4.99
N GLN A 405 0.10 25.54 -6.04
CA GLN A 405 0.28 26.76 -6.83
C GLN A 405 -0.97 27.12 -7.63
N GLU A 406 -1.60 26.13 -8.27
CA GLU A 406 -2.78 26.31 -9.11
C GLU A 406 -4.10 26.22 -8.30
N ARG A 407 -4.03 25.99 -6.99
CA ARG A 407 -5.17 25.84 -6.07
C ARG A 407 -6.15 24.73 -6.51
N HIS A 408 -5.63 23.64 -7.06
CA HIS A 408 -6.39 22.48 -7.47
C HIS A 408 -6.65 21.56 -6.26
N LEU A 409 -7.74 21.81 -5.52
CA LEU A 409 -8.05 21.09 -4.28
C LEU A 409 -8.19 19.57 -4.48
N ASP A 410 -8.73 19.10 -5.60
CA ASP A 410 -8.91 17.67 -5.88
C ASP A 410 -7.54 16.96 -5.98
N GLU A 411 -6.58 17.54 -6.70
CA GLU A 411 -5.21 17.03 -6.82
C GLU A 411 -4.41 17.21 -5.52
N LEU A 412 -4.67 18.29 -4.80
CA LEU A 412 -4.03 18.58 -3.50
C LEU A 412 -4.39 17.49 -2.47
N VAL A 413 -5.67 17.12 -2.36
CA VAL A 413 -6.10 16.07 -1.42
C VAL A 413 -5.47 14.72 -1.78
N ILE A 414 -5.42 14.35 -3.06
CA ILE A 414 -4.83 13.09 -3.51
C ILE A 414 -3.33 13.04 -3.21
N SER A 415 -2.59 14.09 -3.60
CA SER A 415 -1.14 14.15 -3.37
C SER A 415 -0.80 14.28 -1.88
N SER A 416 -1.59 15.02 -1.09
CA SER A 416 -1.44 15.07 0.38
C SER A 416 -1.66 13.70 1.02
N THR A 417 -2.61 12.91 0.53
CA THR A 417 -2.83 11.54 1.03
C THR A 417 -1.60 10.68 0.83
N LEU A 418 -0.96 10.75 -0.35
CA LEU A 418 0.29 10.04 -0.62
C LEU A 418 1.45 10.58 0.24
N LEU A 419 1.56 11.90 0.45
CA LEU A 419 2.58 12.47 1.32
C LEU A 419 2.39 12.08 2.79
N LEU A 420 1.16 12.00 3.28
CA LEU A 420 0.86 11.48 4.62
C LEU A 420 1.24 10.01 4.75
N GLN A 421 0.99 9.20 3.71
CA GLN A 421 1.44 7.81 3.65
C GLN A 421 2.97 7.72 3.70
N LEU A 422 3.69 8.55 2.94
CA LEU A 422 5.15 8.61 2.95
C LEU A 422 5.69 9.02 4.33
N GLY A 423 5.10 10.07 4.92
CA GLY A 423 5.44 10.53 6.26
C GLY A 423 5.20 9.46 7.33
N GLY A 424 4.08 8.72 7.23
CA GLY A 424 3.79 7.59 8.10
C GLY A 424 4.82 6.48 7.99
N ILE A 425 5.22 6.10 6.77
CA ILE A 425 6.29 5.11 6.54
C ILE A 425 7.61 5.61 7.12
N PHE A 426 8.00 6.84 6.82
CA PHE A 426 9.23 7.45 7.33
C PHE A 426 9.30 7.43 8.86
N LEU A 427 8.21 7.80 9.54
CA LEU A 427 8.21 7.93 11.00
C LEU A 427 8.07 6.58 11.73
N PHE A 428 7.29 5.63 11.19
CA PHE A 428 6.87 4.43 11.93
C PHE A 428 7.50 3.12 11.45
N SER A 429 8.26 3.10 10.33
CA SER A 429 8.95 1.88 9.91
C SER A 429 10.07 1.53 10.88
N ILE A 430 10.16 0.24 11.23
CA ILE A 430 11.14 -0.33 12.14
C ILE A 430 12.06 -1.37 11.48
N ALA A 431 11.88 -1.55 10.18
CA ALA A 431 12.67 -2.44 9.35
C ALA A 431 12.87 -1.82 7.97
N ALA A 432 14.04 -2.00 7.41
CA ALA A 432 14.43 -1.49 6.10
C ALA A 432 13.84 -2.36 4.97
N GLU A 433 12.51 -2.50 4.93
CA GLU A 433 11.83 -3.36 3.97
C GLU A 433 11.26 -2.57 2.79
N TYR A 434 11.71 -2.90 1.59
CA TYR A 434 11.26 -2.29 0.34
C TYR A 434 9.73 -2.33 0.17
N ARG A 435 9.07 -3.40 0.61
CA ARG A 435 7.62 -3.59 0.47
C ARG A 435 6.78 -2.44 1.04
N TYR A 436 7.28 -1.70 2.02
CA TYR A 436 6.58 -0.54 2.58
C TYR A 436 6.42 0.60 1.57
N LEU A 437 7.32 0.69 0.60
CA LEU A 437 7.35 1.74 -0.43
C LEU A 437 6.69 1.34 -1.76
N LEU A 438 6.11 0.14 -1.86
CA LEU A 438 5.43 -0.33 -3.08
C LEU A 438 4.33 0.62 -3.57
N ALA A 439 3.63 1.31 -2.66
CA ALA A 439 2.63 2.31 -3.06
C ALA A 439 3.25 3.45 -3.90
N PHE A 440 4.51 3.82 -3.62
CA PHE A 440 5.22 4.85 -4.39
C PHE A 440 5.79 4.29 -5.69
N PHE A 441 6.10 2.99 -5.73
CA PHE A 441 6.42 2.32 -6.98
C PHE A 441 5.20 2.26 -7.93
N TYR A 442 3.99 2.03 -7.40
CA TYR A 442 2.73 2.11 -8.16
C TYR A 442 2.22 3.52 -8.43
N ALA A 443 2.66 4.53 -7.67
CA ALA A 443 2.17 5.91 -7.78
C ALA A 443 2.22 6.50 -9.21
N PRO A 444 3.18 6.18 -10.09
CA PRO A 444 3.16 6.62 -11.48
C PRO A 444 1.88 6.25 -12.24
N LEU A 445 1.22 5.12 -11.92
CA LEU A 445 -0.06 4.71 -12.52
C LEU A 445 -1.17 5.76 -12.31
N LEU A 446 -1.14 6.47 -11.19
CA LEU A 446 -2.07 7.55 -10.84
C LEU A 446 -1.54 8.92 -11.28
N LEU A 447 -0.28 9.20 -10.98
CA LEU A 447 0.25 10.55 -11.05
C LEU A 447 0.61 10.99 -12.46
N PHE A 448 0.99 10.07 -13.36
CA PHE A 448 1.11 10.39 -14.78
C PHE A 448 -0.21 10.84 -15.40
N PRO A 449 -1.35 10.12 -15.23
CA PRO A 449 -2.65 10.63 -15.63
C PRO A 449 -2.98 12.01 -15.06
N ILE A 450 -2.78 12.24 -13.79
CA ILE A 450 -3.06 13.54 -13.15
C ILE A 450 -2.20 14.65 -13.76
N ARG A 451 -0.93 14.40 -14.03
CA ARG A 451 0.02 15.42 -14.45
C ARG A 451 -0.05 15.74 -15.94
N PHE A 452 -0.27 14.71 -16.78
CA PHE A 452 -0.09 14.83 -18.23
C PHE A 452 -1.38 14.59 -19.04
N ILE A 453 -2.35 13.84 -18.49
CA ILE A 453 -3.61 13.60 -19.15
C ILE A 453 -4.64 14.55 -18.54
N GLN A 454 -4.75 15.75 -19.09
CA GLN A 454 -5.82 16.65 -18.68
C GLN A 454 -7.17 15.93 -18.86
N GLN A 455 -7.90 15.81 -17.74
CA GLN A 455 -9.32 15.51 -17.88
C GLN A 455 -9.91 16.69 -18.67
N ASN A 456 -10.24 16.46 -19.95
CA ASN A 456 -11.03 17.41 -20.68
C ASN A 456 -12.27 17.66 -19.80
N ARG A 457 -12.24 18.75 -19.05
CA ARG A 457 -13.46 19.38 -18.57
C ARG A 457 -14.12 19.82 -19.85
N ASP A 458 -15.00 18.97 -20.42
CA ASP A 458 -15.92 19.44 -21.39
C ASP A 458 -16.50 20.73 -20.79
N PRO A 459 -16.24 21.91 -21.35
CA PRO A 459 -16.89 23.08 -20.83
C PRO A 459 -18.38 22.70 -20.88
N LEU A 460 -19.02 22.68 -19.69
CA LEU A 460 -20.47 22.52 -19.64
C LEU A 460 -21.01 23.36 -20.78
N PRO A 461 -21.75 22.80 -21.78
CA PRO A 461 -22.27 23.60 -22.84
C PRO A 461 -22.94 24.77 -22.17
N CYS A 462 -22.38 25.94 -22.40
CA CYS A 462 -22.87 27.18 -21.81
C CYS A 462 -24.35 27.15 -22.09
N GLN A 463 -25.16 26.91 -21.07
CA GLN A 463 -26.61 27.00 -21.20
C GLN A 463 -26.80 28.37 -21.82
N LYS A 464 -27.19 28.37 -23.10
CA LYS A 464 -27.37 29.54 -23.92
C LYS A 464 -27.93 30.63 -23.03
N CYS A 465 -27.11 31.61 -22.65
CA CYS A 465 -27.64 32.88 -22.22
C CYS A 465 -28.62 33.28 -23.34
N PRO A 466 -29.88 33.47 -23.03
CA PRO A 466 -30.80 33.98 -24.03
C PRO A 466 -30.16 35.30 -24.50
N ARG A 467 -29.67 35.30 -25.74
CA ARG A 467 -29.29 36.54 -26.41
C ARG A 467 -30.51 37.44 -26.30
N SER A 468 -30.41 38.43 -25.43
CA SER A 468 -31.36 39.55 -25.45
C SER A 468 -31.35 40.10 -26.91
N ARG A 469 -32.39 39.77 -27.66
CA ARG A 469 -32.69 40.44 -28.91
C ARG A 469 -32.85 41.90 -28.54
N SER A 470 -31.78 42.69 -28.71
CA SER A 470 -31.90 44.13 -28.81
C SER A 470 -32.66 44.39 -30.10
N THR A 471 -33.97 44.60 -30.01
CA THR A 471 -34.82 45.19 -31.02
C THR A 471 -34.34 46.63 -31.20
N ARG A 472 -33.43 46.85 -32.15
CA ARG A 472 -33.23 48.19 -32.75
C ARG A 472 -34.51 48.50 -33.51
N GLN A 473 -35.34 49.36 -32.96
CA GLN A 473 -36.38 50.07 -33.72
C GLN A 473 -35.69 50.98 -34.74
N PRO A 474 -36.13 50.98 -36.01
CA PRO A 474 -35.64 51.96 -36.98
C PRO A 474 -36.26 53.34 -36.64
N VAL A 475 -35.39 54.34 -36.46
CA VAL A 475 -35.77 55.71 -36.36
C VAL A 475 -36.17 56.16 -37.80
N THR A 476 -37.45 56.29 -38.03
CA THR A 476 -38.02 57.00 -39.24
C THR A 476 -37.85 58.48 -39.08
N SER A 477 -36.93 59.04 -39.83
CA SER A 477 -36.89 60.49 -40.11
C SER A 477 -37.88 60.79 -41.24
N THR A 478 -38.81 61.66 -41.00
CA THR A 478 -39.58 62.38 -42.06
C THR A 478 -39.69 63.86 -41.66
N PRO A 479 -39.94 64.73 -42.71
CA PRO A 479 -39.12 65.89 -43.03
C PRO A 479 -39.47 67.15 -42.23
#